data_8917f68af81f6821d7fb7401ca06f71f
#
_entry.id   8917f68af81f6821d7fb7401ca06f71f
#
_cell.length_a   1.000
_cell.length_b   1.000
_cell.length_c   1.000
_cell.angle_alpha   90.00
_cell.angle_beta   90.00
_cell.angle_gamma   90.00
#
_symmetry.space_group_name_H-M   'P 1'
#
loop_
_entity.id
_entity.type
_entity.pdbx_description
1 polymer ?
#
loop_
_entity_poly.entity_id
_entity_poly.type
_entity_poly.pdbx_seq_one_letter_code
_entity_poly.pdbx_strand_id
1 'polypeptide(L)'
;MPTLALALICLLPLGRHDARLLGVAEKGVAYLYGTEVKRLEARELPRAAWYAPRSRWRAEKILAWVDEKVVPGSGCDAVLAFTAEDISTTKGSHVDWGVLGLANIGGPSGVVSTFRARRGARGERLARRTVNVVNHELGHVFGLDHHPEGDCIMHDAEGSVRTVDRESGLLCPATRAAVEQRLRTRLPSPDSFDWSAVLN
;
A
#
# COMPACT_ATOMS: atom_id res chain seq x y z
N MET A 1 17.55 -10.28 26.58
CA MET A 1 16.40 -9.49 26.09
C MET A 1 15.89 -10.19 24.87
N PRO A 2 14.60 -10.51 24.72
CA PRO A 2 14.10 -11.09 23.46
C PRO A 2 14.32 -10.08 22.34
N THR A 3 15.01 -10.51 21.30
CA THR A 3 15.11 -9.75 20.04
C THR A 3 13.69 -9.62 19.52
N LEU A 4 13.11 -8.41 19.53
CA LEU A 4 11.85 -8.16 18.85
C LEU A 4 12.07 -8.50 17.38
N ALA A 5 11.37 -9.51 16.89
CA ALA A 5 11.34 -9.81 15.49
C ALA A 5 10.75 -8.59 14.75
N LEU A 6 11.47 -8.11 13.73
CA LEU A 6 10.93 -7.10 12.82
C LEU A 6 9.65 -7.66 12.18
N ALA A 7 8.66 -6.82 12.00
CA ALA A 7 7.43 -7.22 11.32
C ALA A 7 7.75 -7.74 9.91
N LEU A 8 7.20 -8.88 9.53
CA LEU A 8 7.31 -9.41 8.18
C LEU A 8 6.17 -8.88 7.32
N ILE A 9 6.49 -8.02 6.36
CA ILE A 9 5.52 -7.49 5.40
C ILE A 9 5.55 -8.32 4.12
N CYS A 10 4.40 -8.72 3.63
CA CYS A 10 4.29 -9.48 2.41
C CYS A 10 3.57 -8.72 1.29
N LEU A 11 4.12 -8.75 0.08
CA LEU A 11 3.45 -8.25 -1.12
C LEU A 11 2.90 -9.44 -1.91
N LEU A 12 1.59 -9.41 -2.19
CA LEU A 12 0.87 -10.43 -2.94
C LEU A 12 0.53 -9.92 -4.34
N PRO A 13 1.19 -10.39 -5.40
CA PRO A 13 0.78 -10.06 -6.76
C PRO A 13 -0.59 -10.67 -7.07
N LEU A 14 -1.55 -9.86 -7.56
CA LEU A 14 -2.89 -10.30 -7.95
C LEU A 14 -3.20 -9.96 -9.41
N GLY A 15 -3.57 -10.98 -10.19
CA GLY A 15 -3.89 -10.86 -11.60
C GLY A 15 -2.76 -10.18 -12.38
N ARG A 16 -3.09 -9.28 -13.31
CA ARG A 16 -2.06 -8.50 -14.01
C ARG A 16 -1.35 -7.56 -13.03
N HIS A 17 -0.05 -7.57 -13.06
CA HIS A 17 0.80 -6.69 -12.27
C HIS A 17 2.09 -6.36 -13.05
N ASP A 18 2.74 -5.28 -12.67
CA ASP A 18 4.02 -4.85 -13.23
C ASP A 18 5.13 -5.30 -12.27
N ALA A 19 5.93 -6.28 -12.69
CA ALA A 19 6.98 -6.86 -11.86
C ALA A 19 8.07 -5.83 -11.45
N ARG A 20 8.34 -4.83 -12.31
CA ARG A 20 9.28 -3.75 -11.99
C ARG A 20 8.71 -2.85 -10.90
N LEU A 21 7.46 -2.43 -11.02
CA LEU A 21 6.81 -1.59 -10.01
C LEU A 21 6.63 -2.34 -8.69
N LEU A 22 6.36 -3.64 -8.74
CA LEU A 22 6.31 -4.48 -7.55
C LEU A 22 7.68 -4.51 -6.84
N GLY A 23 8.77 -4.71 -7.58
CA GLY A 23 10.12 -4.68 -7.01
C GLY A 23 10.51 -3.32 -6.41
N VAL A 24 10.07 -2.22 -7.04
CA VAL A 24 10.25 -0.88 -6.49
C VAL A 24 9.40 -0.68 -5.22
N ALA A 25 8.17 -1.20 -5.18
CA ALA A 25 7.33 -1.18 -3.99
C ALA A 25 7.97 -1.94 -2.82
N GLU A 26 8.54 -3.12 -3.06
CA GLU A 26 9.29 -3.89 -2.05
C GLU A 26 10.44 -3.08 -1.44
N LYS A 27 11.25 -2.45 -2.29
CA LYS A 27 12.35 -1.58 -1.83
C LYS A 27 11.83 -0.37 -1.05
N GLY A 28 10.73 0.26 -1.49
CA GLY A 28 10.13 1.41 -0.83
C GLY A 28 9.59 1.07 0.56
N VAL A 29 8.97 -0.10 0.71
CA VAL A 29 8.50 -0.61 2.01
C VAL A 29 9.69 -0.91 2.93
N ALA A 30 10.68 -1.65 2.45
CA ALA A 30 11.88 -1.95 3.23
C ALA A 30 12.61 -0.68 3.68
N TYR A 31 12.69 0.33 2.80
CA TYR A 31 13.32 1.62 3.11
C TYR A 31 12.58 2.39 4.21
N LEU A 32 11.25 2.51 4.10
CA LEU A 32 10.47 3.32 5.03
C LEU A 32 10.28 2.66 6.39
N TYR A 33 10.01 1.35 6.41
CA TYR A 33 9.67 0.61 7.61
C TYR A 33 10.86 -0.16 8.22
N GLY A 34 12.02 -0.19 7.53
CA GLY A 34 13.23 -0.88 8.03
C GLY A 34 13.01 -2.37 8.27
N THR A 35 12.17 -3.02 7.49
CA THR A 35 11.74 -4.41 7.69
C THR A 35 12.02 -5.29 6.48
N GLU A 36 12.00 -6.60 6.70
CA GLU A 36 12.04 -7.57 5.62
C GLU A 36 10.71 -7.55 4.85
N VAL A 37 10.81 -7.61 3.52
CA VAL A 37 9.66 -7.70 2.62
C VAL A 37 9.73 -8.99 1.83
N LYS A 38 8.65 -9.79 1.92
CA LYS A 38 8.54 -11.06 1.19
C LYS A 38 7.51 -10.94 0.07
N ARG A 39 7.88 -11.40 -1.12
CA ARG A 39 6.93 -11.57 -2.20
C ARG A 39 6.25 -12.92 -2.06
N LEU A 40 4.92 -12.93 -2.02
CA LEU A 40 4.13 -14.15 -2.08
C LEU A 40 3.98 -14.63 -3.53
N GLU A 41 3.58 -15.88 -3.69
CA GLU A 41 3.22 -16.43 -5.00
C GLU A 41 2.02 -15.67 -5.59
N ALA A 42 2.12 -15.35 -6.88
CA ALA A 42 1.06 -14.62 -7.60
C ALA A 42 -0.25 -15.44 -7.63
N ARG A 43 -1.37 -14.75 -7.47
CA ARG A 43 -2.71 -15.37 -7.52
C ARG A 43 -3.63 -14.60 -8.47
N GLU A 44 -4.68 -15.26 -8.91
CA GLU A 44 -5.75 -14.61 -9.66
C GLU A 44 -6.62 -13.76 -8.74
N LEU A 45 -7.21 -12.70 -9.28
CA LEU A 45 -8.19 -11.89 -8.56
C LEU A 45 -9.44 -12.72 -8.25
N PRO A 46 -10.03 -12.61 -7.05
CA PRO A 46 -11.21 -13.37 -6.68
C PRO A 46 -12.42 -12.95 -7.53
N ARG A 47 -13.01 -13.89 -8.27
CA ARG A 47 -14.15 -13.62 -9.17
C ARG A 47 -15.31 -12.90 -8.48
N ALA A 48 -15.54 -13.16 -7.19
CA ALA A 48 -16.54 -12.48 -6.39
C ALA A 48 -16.33 -10.96 -6.23
N ALA A 49 -15.10 -10.48 -6.49
CA ALA A 49 -14.78 -9.06 -6.46
C ALA A 49 -15.05 -8.35 -7.81
N TRP A 50 -15.35 -9.09 -8.88
CA TRP A 50 -15.64 -8.49 -10.18
C TRP A 50 -16.93 -7.70 -10.17
N TYR A 51 -16.88 -6.44 -10.63
CA TYR A 51 -18.01 -5.54 -10.77
C TYR A 51 -18.27 -5.24 -12.25
N ALA A 52 -19.09 -6.07 -12.87
CA ALA A 52 -19.38 -6.05 -14.31
C ALA A 52 -19.89 -4.69 -14.83
N PRO A 53 -20.78 -3.94 -14.11
CA PRO A 53 -21.32 -2.68 -14.64
C PRO A 53 -20.29 -1.62 -14.99
N ARG A 54 -19.09 -1.69 -14.42
CA ARG A 54 -18.00 -0.73 -14.63
C ARG A 54 -16.68 -1.39 -15.04
N SER A 55 -16.69 -2.71 -15.30
CA SER A 55 -15.52 -3.50 -15.69
C SER A 55 -14.30 -3.25 -14.78
N ARG A 56 -14.51 -3.37 -13.45
CA ARG A 56 -13.46 -3.17 -12.44
C ARG A 56 -13.67 -4.09 -11.25
N TRP A 57 -12.75 -4.05 -10.31
CA TRP A 57 -12.73 -4.94 -9.17
C TRP A 57 -13.07 -4.17 -7.88
N ARG A 58 -13.88 -4.78 -7.02
CA ARG A 58 -14.27 -4.20 -5.72
C ARG A 58 -13.16 -4.44 -4.70
N ALA A 59 -12.51 -3.35 -4.26
CA ALA A 59 -11.35 -3.40 -3.36
C ALA A 59 -11.71 -4.04 -2.01
N GLU A 60 -12.87 -3.71 -1.43
CA GLU A 60 -13.34 -4.30 -0.17
C GLU A 60 -13.58 -5.81 -0.27
N LYS A 61 -13.95 -6.33 -1.44
CA LYS A 61 -14.09 -7.77 -1.66
C LYS A 61 -12.76 -8.45 -1.87
N ILE A 62 -11.77 -7.75 -2.46
CA ILE A 62 -10.40 -8.24 -2.54
C ILE A 62 -9.83 -8.35 -1.13
N LEU A 63 -9.99 -7.31 -0.29
CA LEU A 63 -9.52 -7.34 1.11
C LEU A 63 -10.13 -8.49 1.89
N ALA A 64 -11.46 -8.64 1.86
CA ALA A 64 -12.12 -9.75 2.56
C ALA A 64 -11.58 -11.12 2.14
N TRP A 65 -11.30 -11.30 0.84
CA TRP A 65 -10.71 -12.55 0.34
C TRP A 65 -9.25 -12.72 0.79
N VAL A 66 -8.44 -11.66 0.79
CA VAL A 66 -7.04 -11.71 1.27
C VAL A 66 -7.02 -12.06 2.76
N ASP A 67 -7.88 -11.43 3.56
CA ASP A 67 -7.98 -11.67 5.01
C ASP A 67 -8.38 -13.12 5.30
N GLU A 68 -9.32 -13.67 4.52
CA GLU A 68 -9.81 -15.05 4.75
C GLU A 68 -8.87 -16.13 4.19
N LYS A 69 -8.31 -15.92 2.99
CA LYS A 69 -7.66 -16.99 2.22
C LYS A 69 -6.14 -16.90 2.14
N VAL A 70 -5.55 -15.74 2.47
CA VAL A 70 -4.11 -15.53 2.33
C VAL A 70 -3.45 -15.28 3.68
N VAL A 71 -3.95 -14.34 4.44
CA VAL A 71 -3.36 -13.94 5.73
C VAL A 71 -3.13 -15.14 6.65
N PRO A 72 -4.10 -16.06 6.88
CA PRO A 72 -3.93 -17.14 7.86
C PRO A 72 -2.78 -18.11 7.57
N GLY A 73 -2.40 -18.27 6.31
CA GLY A 73 -1.33 -19.20 5.90
C GLY A 73 -0.03 -18.53 5.46
N SER A 74 0.03 -17.21 5.51
CA SER A 74 1.16 -16.45 4.96
C SER A 74 2.38 -16.40 5.88
N GLY A 75 2.16 -16.42 7.19
CA GLY A 75 3.18 -16.14 8.20
C GLY A 75 3.60 -14.68 8.25
N CYS A 76 2.84 -13.77 7.63
CA CYS A 76 3.14 -12.34 7.52
C CYS A 76 2.35 -11.55 8.56
N ASP A 77 2.95 -10.48 9.10
CA ASP A 77 2.28 -9.55 10.01
C ASP A 77 1.36 -8.58 9.25
N ALA A 78 1.65 -8.34 7.97
CA ALA A 78 0.83 -7.56 7.06
C ALA A 78 0.92 -8.13 5.63
N VAL A 79 -0.21 -8.17 4.92
CA VAL A 79 -0.26 -8.57 3.51
C VAL A 79 -0.80 -7.43 2.67
N LEU A 80 -0.03 -6.95 1.70
CA LEU A 80 -0.50 -5.96 0.74
C LEU A 80 -0.66 -6.59 -0.64
N ALA A 81 -1.89 -6.67 -1.11
CA ALA A 81 -2.20 -7.11 -2.47
C ALA A 81 -1.81 -6.03 -3.48
N PHE A 82 -1.19 -6.43 -4.59
CA PHE A 82 -0.66 -5.53 -5.62
C PHE A 82 -1.16 -5.93 -7.00
N THR A 83 -1.84 -5.02 -7.71
CA THR A 83 -2.42 -5.30 -9.01
C THR A 83 -2.24 -4.14 -10.00
N ALA A 84 -2.42 -4.41 -11.29
CA ALA A 84 -2.55 -3.39 -12.33
C ALA A 84 -4.00 -3.26 -12.85
N GLU A 85 -4.96 -3.94 -12.23
CA GLU A 85 -6.37 -3.84 -12.57
C GLU A 85 -7.04 -2.63 -11.92
N ASP A 86 -8.10 -2.08 -12.55
CA ASP A 86 -8.86 -0.97 -11.96
C ASP A 86 -9.67 -1.44 -10.75
N ILE A 87 -9.49 -0.76 -9.61
CA ILE A 87 -10.20 -1.06 -8.38
C ILE A 87 -11.09 0.09 -7.94
N SER A 88 -12.16 -0.25 -7.24
CA SER A 88 -13.12 0.72 -6.70
C SER A 88 -13.67 0.26 -5.36
N THR A 89 -14.23 1.21 -4.61
CA THR A 89 -14.93 0.95 -3.36
C THR A 89 -16.19 1.80 -3.25
N THR A 90 -17.00 1.61 -2.24
CA THR A 90 -18.10 2.52 -1.88
C THR A 90 -17.54 3.65 -1.01
N LYS A 91 -17.78 4.92 -1.40
CA LYS A 91 -17.42 6.10 -0.61
C LYS A 91 -18.65 7.00 -0.43
N GLY A 92 -19.23 7.01 0.76
CA GLY A 92 -20.47 7.71 1.04
C GLY A 92 -21.60 7.25 0.12
N SER A 93 -22.25 8.17 -0.60
CA SER A 93 -23.31 7.86 -1.58
C SER A 93 -22.79 7.30 -2.92
N HIS A 94 -21.48 7.33 -3.17
CA HIS A 94 -20.88 6.81 -4.39
C HIS A 94 -20.61 5.32 -4.27
N VAL A 95 -21.47 4.50 -4.85
CA VAL A 95 -21.35 3.01 -4.80
C VAL A 95 -20.14 2.46 -5.55
N ASP A 96 -19.52 3.25 -6.43
CA ASP A 96 -18.40 2.83 -7.27
C ASP A 96 -17.35 3.95 -7.43
N TRP A 97 -16.68 4.26 -6.34
CA TRP A 97 -15.59 5.24 -6.31
C TRP A 97 -14.25 4.56 -6.61
N GLY A 98 -13.60 4.99 -7.69
CA GLY A 98 -12.30 4.41 -8.07
C GLY A 98 -11.16 4.92 -7.18
N VAL A 99 -10.36 3.99 -6.67
CA VAL A 99 -9.28 4.27 -5.70
C VAL A 99 -7.91 3.85 -6.23
N LEU A 100 -6.85 4.35 -5.60
CA LEU A 100 -5.46 3.94 -5.82
C LEU A 100 -5.11 2.73 -4.95
N GLY A 101 -5.66 2.69 -3.75
CA GLY A 101 -5.55 1.62 -2.79
C GLY A 101 -6.70 1.62 -1.81
N LEU A 102 -6.75 0.64 -0.95
CA LEU A 102 -7.68 0.51 0.17
C LEU A 102 -7.07 -0.42 1.22
N ALA A 103 -7.15 -0.01 2.48
CA ALA A 103 -6.84 -0.88 3.62
C ALA A 103 -7.83 -0.64 4.76
N ASN A 104 -8.02 -1.64 5.62
CA ASN A 104 -8.74 -1.47 6.87
C ASN A 104 -7.78 -0.96 7.94
N ILE A 105 -8.10 0.14 8.62
CA ILE A 105 -7.27 0.71 9.68
C ILE A 105 -7.07 -0.33 10.79
N GLY A 106 -5.81 -0.70 11.05
CA GLY A 106 -5.45 -1.74 12.00
C GLY A 106 -5.82 -3.17 11.56
N GLY A 107 -6.22 -3.34 10.30
CA GLY A 107 -6.49 -4.65 9.70
C GLY A 107 -5.21 -5.37 9.28
N PRO A 108 -5.30 -6.66 8.87
CA PRO A 108 -4.13 -7.43 8.49
C PRO A 108 -3.71 -7.24 7.03
N SER A 109 -4.52 -6.58 6.21
CA SER A 109 -4.24 -6.44 4.78
C SER A 109 -4.64 -5.10 4.16
N GLY A 110 -4.06 -4.84 3.00
CA GLY A 110 -4.40 -3.75 2.09
C GLY A 110 -4.37 -4.22 0.63
N VAL A 111 -4.89 -3.39 -0.28
CA VAL A 111 -4.78 -3.59 -1.73
C VAL A 111 -4.38 -2.29 -2.42
N VAL A 112 -3.43 -2.38 -3.35
CA VAL A 112 -2.95 -1.26 -4.16
C VAL A 112 -3.08 -1.59 -5.64
N SER A 113 -3.51 -0.60 -6.42
CA SER A 113 -3.57 -0.70 -7.88
C SER A 113 -2.75 0.37 -8.57
N THR A 114 -1.91 -0.06 -9.52
CA THR A 114 -1.15 0.83 -10.40
C THR A 114 -1.99 1.38 -11.56
N PHE A 115 -3.22 0.90 -11.77
CA PHE A 115 -4.06 1.31 -12.90
C PHE A 115 -4.26 2.83 -12.96
N ARG A 116 -4.72 3.42 -11.87
CA ARG A 116 -4.98 4.87 -11.79
C ARG A 116 -3.70 5.67 -11.58
N ALA A 117 -2.71 5.10 -10.89
CA ALA A 117 -1.40 5.73 -10.71
C ALA A 117 -0.70 6.02 -12.04
N ARG A 118 -1.00 5.25 -13.11
CA ARG A 118 -0.46 5.45 -14.46
C ARG A 118 -0.99 6.70 -15.17
N ARG A 119 -2.04 7.35 -14.68
CA ARG A 119 -2.63 8.53 -15.33
C ARG A 119 -1.62 9.68 -15.38
N GLY A 120 -1.18 10.01 -16.60
CA GLY A 120 -0.20 11.08 -16.85
C GLY A 120 1.19 10.83 -16.23
N ALA A 121 1.53 9.57 -15.88
CA ALA A 121 2.82 9.21 -15.32
C ALA A 121 3.41 7.96 -15.97
N ARG A 122 4.74 7.98 -16.15
CA ARG A 122 5.59 6.87 -16.63
C ARG A 122 6.93 6.92 -15.89
N GLY A 123 7.73 5.87 -16.06
CA GLY A 123 9.09 5.82 -15.51
C GLY A 123 9.14 6.12 -14.02
N GLU A 124 10.02 7.02 -13.63
CA GLU A 124 10.28 7.38 -12.23
C GLU A 124 9.04 7.96 -11.52
N ARG A 125 8.28 8.85 -12.18
CA ARG A 125 7.07 9.41 -11.57
C ARG A 125 6.05 8.33 -11.19
N LEU A 126 5.85 7.35 -12.07
CA LEU A 126 4.95 6.24 -11.78
C LEU A 126 5.47 5.37 -10.64
N ALA A 127 6.78 5.13 -10.61
CA ALA A 127 7.43 4.38 -9.54
C ALA A 127 7.28 5.08 -8.18
N ARG A 128 7.52 6.40 -8.09
CA ARG A 128 7.31 7.19 -6.88
C ARG A 128 5.86 7.13 -6.40
N ARG A 129 4.88 7.33 -7.29
CA ARG A 129 3.44 7.17 -6.95
C ARG A 129 3.14 5.79 -6.40
N THR A 130 3.72 4.75 -7.00
CA THR A 130 3.50 3.36 -6.55
C THR A 130 4.01 3.18 -5.13
N VAL A 131 5.22 3.64 -4.82
CA VAL A 131 5.81 3.58 -3.47
C VAL A 131 4.96 4.36 -2.48
N ASN A 132 4.55 5.59 -2.81
CA ASN A 132 3.73 6.42 -1.92
C ASN A 132 2.40 5.74 -1.59
N VAL A 133 1.67 5.24 -2.60
CA VAL A 133 0.39 4.55 -2.36
C VAL A 133 0.59 3.26 -1.55
N VAL A 134 1.61 2.46 -1.84
CA VAL A 134 1.92 1.24 -1.10
C VAL A 134 2.20 1.54 0.37
N ASN A 135 3.04 2.53 0.65
CA ASN A 135 3.39 2.92 2.01
C ASN A 135 2.22 3.59 2.76
N HIS A 136 1.37 4.34 2.05
CA HIS A 136 0.14 4.90 2.60
C HIS A 136 -0.82 3.79 3.08
N GLU A 137 -1.11 2.80 2.22
CA GLU A 137 -2.00 1.69 2.59
C GLU A 137 -1.44 0.83 3.72
N LEU A 138 -0.11 0.64 3.77
CA LEU A 138 0.54 -0.01 4.91
C LEU A 138 0.42 0.80 6.19
N GLY A 139 0.46 2.14 6.10
CA GLY A 139 0.17 3.02 7.24
C GLY A 139 -1.19 2.72 7.84
N HIS A 140 -2.23 2.56 7.01
CA HIS A 140 -3.56 2.15 7.47
C HIS A 140 -3.55 0.76 8.10
N VAL A 141 -2.87 -0.22 7.50
CA VAL A 141 -2.70 -1.56 8.10
C VAL A 141 -2.07 -1.46 9.50
N PHE A 142 -1.11 -0.56 9.69
CA PHE A 142 -0.49 -0.31 11.00
C PHE A 142 -1.31 0.57 11.94
N GLY A 143 -2.53 0.91 11.57
CA GLY A 143 -3.49 1.59 12.44
C GLY A 143 -3.49 3.11 12.32
N LEU A 144 -2.81 3.68 11.33
CA LEU A 144 -2.83 5.12 11.08
C LEU A 144 -4.13 5.53 10.37
N ASP A 145 -4.69 6.65 10.78
CA ASP A 145 -5.69 7.40 10.03
C ASP A 145 -5.02 8.42 9.12
N HIS A 146 -5.79 9.12 8.29
CA HIS A 146 -5.28 10.21 7.49
C HIS A 146 -4.72 11.34 8.36
N HIS A 147 -3.68 12.03 7.86
CA HIS A 147 -3.04 13.14 8.52
C HIS A 147 -3.24 14.43 7.72
N PRO A 148 -3.51 15.58 8.39
CA PRO A 148 -3.79 16.83 7.69
C PRO A 148 -2.57 17.48 7.00
N GLU A 149 -1.34 17.15 7.41
CA GLU A 149 -0.12 17.67 6.77
C GLU A 149 0.04 17.15 5.34
N GLY A 150 0.12 18.06 4.37
CA GLY A 150 0.05 17.75 2.94
C GLY A 150 1.28 17.09 2.34
N ASP A 151 2.41 17.03 3.04
CA ASP A 151 3.63 16.33 2.63
C ASP A 151 3.83 14.97 3.35
N CYS A 152 3.04 14.71 4.39
CA CYS A 152 3.00 13.42 5.07
C CYS A 152 2.44 12.34 4.14
N ILE A 153 3.06 11.16 4.11
CA ILE A 153 2.58 10.05 3.29
C ILE A 153 1.16 9.61 3.66
N MET A 154 0.69 9.90 4.88
CA MET A 154 -0.67 9.62 5.33
C MET A 154 -1.69 10.73 4.99
N HIS A 155 -1.33 11.71 4.15
CA HIS A 155 -2.28 12.71 3.70
C HIS A 155 -3.37 12.09 2.81
N ASP A 156 -4.67 12.46 3.03
CA ASP A 156 -5.76 11.94 2.17
C ASP A 156 -5.62 12.50 0.74
N ALA A 157 -5.29 11.64 -0.18
CA ALA A 157 -5.18 12.00 -1.59
C ALA A 157 -6.54 12.24 -2.26
N GLU A 158 -7.67 11.86 -1.63
CA GLU A 158 -9.03 11.94 -2.18
C GLU A 158 -9.14 11.34 -3.61
N GLY A 159 -8.31 10.33 -3.90
CA GLY A 159 -8.20 9.71 -5.23
C GLY A 159 -7.43 10.56 -6.25
N SER A 160 -6.78 11.63 -5.83
CA SER A 160 -6.00 12.54 -6.69
C SER A 160 -4.55 12.12 -6.81
N VAL A 161 -4.12 11.73 -8.01
CA VAL A 161 -2.69 11.48 -8.29
C VAL A 161 -1.81 12.73 -8.15
N ARG A 162 -2.40 13.94 -8.21
CA ARG A 162 -1.64 15.19 -8.01
C ARG A 162 -1.27 15.39 -6.54
N THR A 163 -2.08 14.88 -5.61
CA THR A 163 -1.78 14.90 -4.18
C THR A 163 -0.64 13.93 -3.90
N VAL A 164 -0.74 12.69 -4.39
CA VAL A 164 0.32 11.68 -4.29
C VAL A 164 1.66 12.18 -4.87
N ASP A 165 1.65 12.97 -5.95
CA ASP A 165 2.88 13.54 -6.53
C ASP A 165 3.59 14.57 -5.62
N ARG A 166 2.92 15.11 -4.61
CA ARG A 166 3.45 16.13 -3.69
C ARG A 166 3.95 15.54 -2.37
N GLU A 167 3.58 14.29 -2.07
CA GLU A 167 4.00 13.61 -0.85
C GLU A 167 5.52 13.41 -0.82
N SER A 168 6.11 13.61 0.35
CA SER A 168 7.56 13.44 0.56
C SER A 168 8.03 11.99 0.44
N GLY A 169 7.12 11.03 0.59
CA GLY A 169 7.41 9.60 0.73
C GLY A 169 7.66 9.18 2.18
N LEU A 170 7.66 10.13 3.12
CA LEU A 170 7.97 9.90 4.53
C LEU A 170 6.73 9.97 5.43
N LEU A 171 6.79 9.24 6.52
CA LEU A 171 5.91 9.44 7.67
C LEU A 171 6.29 10.76 8.35
N CYS A 172 5.31 11.61 8.65
CA CYS A 172 5.53 12.77 9.50
C CYS A 172 5.79 12.33 10.97
N PRO A 173 6.34 13.19 11.82
CA PRO A 173 6.76 12.78 13.17
C PRO A 173 5.68 12.07 14.00
N ALA A 174 4.43 12.56 13.92
CA ALA A 174 3.31 11.98 14.67
C ALA A 174 2.95 10.56 14.17
N THR A 175 2.84 10.39 12.85
CA THR A 175 2.51 9.09 12.24
C THR A 175 3.65 8.09 12.41
N ARG A 176 4.90 8.53 12.34
CA ARG A 176 6.08 7.71 12.64
C ARG A 176 6.03 7.16 14.06
N ALA A 177 5.83 8.04 15.06
CA ALA A 177 5.78 7.64 16.47
C ALA A 177 4.68 6.59 16.72
N ALA A 178 3.51 6.75 16.08
CA ALA A 178 2.42 5.79 16.19
C ALA A 178 2.78 4.41 15.58
N VAL A 179 3.43 4.37 14.42
CA VAL A 179 3.90 3.11 13.83
C VAL A 179 4.99 2.46 14.69
N GLU A 180 5.97 3.23 15.18
CA GLU A 180 7.03 2.73 16.07
C GLU A 180 6.43 2.09 17.34
N GLN A 181 5.41 2.72 17.92
CA GLN A 181 4.69 2.17 19.07
C GLN A 181 3.97 0.86 18.70
N ARG A 182 3.29 0.82 17.56
CA ARG A 182 2.55 -0.35 17.08
C ARG A 182 3.46 -1.54 16.78
N LEU A 183 4.55 -1.29 16.08
CA LEU A 183 5.53 -2.31 15.69
C LEU A 183 6.56 -2.60 16.81
N ARG A 184 6.55 -1.82 17.88
CA ARG A 184 7.52 -1.89 18.99
C ARG A 184 8.98 -1.85 18.51
N THR A 185 9.25 -1.07 17.48
CA THR A 185 10.56 -0.91 16.86
C THR A 185 10.82 0.54 16.51
N ARG A 186 12.08 0.91 16.31
CA ARG A 186 12.46 2.20 15.77
C ARG A 186 12.50 2.12 14.24
N LEU A 187 11.84 3.06 13.58
CA LEU A 187 11.87 3.17 12.14
C LEU A 187 13.08 3.99 11.67
N PRO A 188 13.55 3.78 10.44
CA PRO A 188 14.48 4.69 9.80
C PRO A 188 13.93 6.12 9.82
N SER A 189 14.79 7.10 10.10
CA SER A 189 14.41 8.52 10.19
C SER A 189 15.28 9.39 9.30
N PRO A 190 15.25 9.19 7.97
CA PRO A 190 15.97 10.04 7.06
C PRO A 190 15.34 11.43 6.98
N ASP A 191 16.16 12.46 6.72
CA ASP A 191 15.69 13.85 6.51
C ASP A 191 14.90 13.99 5.20
N SER A 192 15.17 13.10 4.24
CA SER A 192 14.48 13.01 2.96
C SER A 192 14.39 11.56 2.48
N PHE A 193 13.38 11.26 1.66
CA PHE A 193 13.27 9.93 1.05
C PHE A 193 14.34 9.76 -0.05
N ASP A 194 15.25 8.81 0.12
CA ASP A 194 16.26 8.52 -0.90
C ASP A 194 15.66 7.71 -2.05
N TRP A 195 15.11 8.43 -3.02
CA TRP A 195 14.54 7.82 -4.22
C TRP A 195 15.58 7.06 -5.06
N SER A 196 16.86 7.45 -4.99
CA SER A 196 17.91 6.75 -5.76
C SER A 196 18.15 5.34 -5.23
N ALA A 197 18.10 5.15 -3.92
CA ALA A 197 18.23 3.83 -3.29
C ALA A 197 17.04 2.91 -3.60
N VAL A 198 15.86 3.46 -3.84
CA VAL A 198 14.63 2.68 -4.07
C VAL A 198 14.41 2.40 -5.56
N LEU A 199 14.75 3.34 -6.46
CA LEU A 199 14.45 3.26 -7.89
C LEU A 199 15.50 2.54 -8.73
N ASN A 200 16.73 2.43 -8.22
CA ASN A 200 17.84 1.69 -8.84
C ASN A 200 17.89 0.26 -8.29
#